data_11d2401429f8607ab415ebbe822ba4e5
#
_entry.id   11d2401429f8607ab415ebbe822ba4e5
#
_cell.length_a   1.000
_cell.length_b   1.000
_cell.length_c   1.000
_cell.angle_alpha   90.00
_cell.angle_beta   90.00
_cell.angle_gamma   90.00
#
_symmetry.space_group_name_H-M   'P 1'
#
loop_
_entity.id
_entity.type
_entity.pdbx_description
1 polymer ?
#
loop_
_entity_poly.entity_id
_entity_poly.type
_entity_poly.pdbx_seq_one_letter_code
_entity_poly.pdbx_strand_id
1 'polypeptide(L)'
;MNVNYLPSFLKELKALRSTPYFKPINTLVFEEIPKLAGLTDIKNVKKLHGYENAYRIKVGDYRIGVIFEGETITVCRVLHRKEIYRYFP
;
A
#
# COMPACT_ATOMS: atom_id res chain seq x y z
N MET A 1 -8.41 -6.63 -9.94
CA MET A 1 -8.90 -5.57 -9.03
C MET A 1 -8.46 -4.22 -9.56
N ASN A 2 -9.32 -3.23 -9.49
CA ASN A 2 -8.98 -1.88 -9.94
C ASN A 2 -8.04 -1.22 -8.92
N VAL A 3 -7.01 -0.55 -9.40
CA VAL A 3 -6.02 0.07 -8.54
C VAL A 3 -5.78 1.51 -8.94
N ASN A 4 -5.88 2.43 -7.98
CA ASN A 4 -5.53 3.83 -8.14
C ASN A 4 -4.30 4.14 -7.29
N TYR A 5 -3.48 5.06 -7.77
CA TYR A 5 -2.25 5.45 -7.08
C TYR A 5 -2.27 6.95 -6.82
N LEU A 6 -2.19 7.36 -5.55
CA LEU A 6 -2.16 8.78 -5.22
C LEU A 6 -0.77 9.37 -5.47
N PRO A 7 -0.70 10.66 -5.81
CA PRO A 7 0.59 11.34 -6.00
C PRO A 7 1.52 11.23 -4.78
N SER A 8 0.96 11.25 -3.57
CA SER A 8 1.75 11.09 -2.35
C SER A 8 2.47 9.75 -2.32
N PHE A 9 1.78 8.67 -2.70
CA PHE A 9 2.39 7.35 -2.78
C PHE A 9 3.50 7.32 -3.84
N LEU A 10 3.21 7.83 -5.02
CA LEU A 10 4.18 7.81 -6.13
C LEU A 10 5.47 8.56 -5.76
N LYS A 11 5.33 9.69 -5.09
CA LYS A 11 6.46 10.48 -4.63
C LYS A 11 7.29 9.73 -3.58
N GLU A 12 6.60 9.10 -2.63
CA GLU A 12 7.26 8.35 -1.56
C GLU A 12 7.94 7.09 -2.10
N LEU A 13 7.33 6.41 -3.06
CA LEU A 13 7.95 5.26 -3.70
C LEU A 13 9.23 5.67 -4.44
N LYS A 14 9.16 6.77 -5.19
CA LYS A 14 10.32 7.27 -5.91
C LYS A 14 11.50 7.58 -4.97
N ALA A 15 11.20 8.06 -3.77
CA ALA A 15 12.22 8.34 -2.77
C ALA A 15 12.93 7.08 -2.27
N LEU A 16 12.33 5.90 -2.47
CA LEU A 16 12.90 4.61 -2.06
C LEU A 16 13.69 3.91 -3.17
N ARG A 17 13.80 4.53 -4.35
CA ARG A 17 14.35 3.86 -5.54
C ARG A 17 15.77 3.32 -5.37
N SER A 18 16.55 3.87 -4.47
CA SER A 18 17.94 3.40 -4.21
C SER A 18 18.01 2.44 -3.02
N THR A 19 16.88 2.01 -2.49
CA THR A 19 16.81 1.10 -1.35
C THR A 19 16.37 -0.29 -1.80
N PRO A 20 16.63 -1.34 -0.99
CA PRO A 20 16.14 -2.69 -1.27
C PRO A 20 14.62 -2.81 -1.27
N TYR A 21 13.91 -1.83 -0.73
CA TYR A 21 12.45 -1.86 -0.61
C TYR A 21 11.73 -1.47 -1.89
N PHE A 22 12.40 -0.73 -2.77
CA PHE A 22 11.75 -0.23 -3.98
C PHE A 22 11.18 -1.34 -4.85
N LYS A 23 12.01 -2.31 -5.21
CA LYS A 23 11.61 -3.35 -6.15
C LYS A 23 10.45 -4.21 -5.64
N PRO A 24 10.48 -4.76 -4.42
CA PRO A 24 9.35 -5.54 -3.94
C PRO A 24 8.07 -4.73 -3.82
N ILE A 25 8.13 -3.47 -3.41
CA ILE A 25 6.94 -2.62 -3.32
C ILE A 25 6.41 -2.31 -4.72
N ASN A 26 7.29 -1.94 -5.64
CA ASN A 26 6.91 -1.63 -7.03
C ASN A 26 6.24 -2.83 -7.69
N THR A 27 6.82 -4.01 -7.56
CA THR A 27 6.27 -5.24 -8.11
C THR A 27 4.91 -5.55 -7.50
N LEU A 28 4.78 -5.42 -6.19
CA LEU A 28 3.53 -5.71 -5.50
C LEU A 28 2.39 -4.81 -6.00
N VAL A 29 2.59 -3.50 -6.01
CA VAL A 29 1.49 -2.57 -6.28
C VAL A 29 1.19 -2.40 -7.76
N PHE A 30 2.16 -2.56 -8.65
CA PHE A 30 1.94 -2.36 -10.07
C PHE A 30 1.72 -3.65 -10.85
N GLU A 31 2.22 -4.78 -10.36
CA GLU A 31 2.13 -6.05 -11.09
C GLU A 31 1.27 -7.09 -10.40
N GLU A 32 1.40 -7.26 -9.09
CA GLU A 32 0.69 -8.33 -8.37
C GLU A 32 -0.73 -7.96 -7.98
N ILE A 33 -0.91 -6.84 -7.28
CA ILE A 33 -2.23 -6.43 -6.80
C ILE A 33 -3.26 -6.28 -7.92
N PRO A 34 -2.92 -5.68 -9.08
CA PRO A 34 -3.90 -5.58 -10.17
C PRO A 34 -4.44 -6.92 -10.67
N LYS A 35 -3.68 -8.00 -10.51
CA LYS A 35 -4.08 -9.34 -10.95
C LYS A 35 -4.91 -10.09 -9.93
N LEU A 36 -4.98 -9.62 -8.70
CA LEU A 36 -5.71 -10.30 -7.64
C LEU A 36 -7.22 -10.07 -7.76
N ALA A 37 -7.98 -11.06 -7.30
CA ALA A 37 -9.44 -10.96 -7.34
C ALA A 37 -9.98 -10.04 -6.24
N GLY A 38 -9.33 -10.01 -5.08
CA GLY A 38 -9.81 -9.23 -3.96
C GLY A 38 -8.76 -8.93 -2.93
N LEU A 39 -9.13 -8.09 -1.98
CA LEU A 39 -8.25 -7.59 -0.92
C LEU A 39 -7.66 -8.72 -0.08
N THR A 40 -8.45 -9.76 0.20
CA THR A 40 -8.01 -10.88 1.04
C THR A 40 -6.89 -11.71 0.41
N ASP A 41 -6.67 -11.55 -0.89
CA ASP A 41 -5.59 -12.26 -1.57
C ASP A 41 -4.24 -11.56 -1.42
N ILE A 42 -4.22 -10.36 -0.85
CA ILE A 42 -2.98 -9.63 -0.61
C ILE A 42 -2.32 -10.17 0.66
N LYS A 43 -1.07 -10.60 0.54
CA LYS A 43 -0.30 -11.07 1.70
C LYS A 43 0.03 -9.90 2.63
N ASN A 44 0.01 -10.16 3.93
CA ASN A 44 0.41 -9.19 4.95
C ASN A 44 -0.48 -7.96 5.00
N VAL A 45 -1.70 -8.05 4.51
CA VAL A 45 -2.69 -6.98 4.61
C VAL A 45 -3.41 -7.07 5.96
N LYS A 46 -3.63 -5.92 6.58
CA LYS A 46 -4.35 -5.84 7.84
C LYS A 46 -5.20 -4.60 7.87
N LYS A 47 -6.46 -4.76 8.32
CA LYS A 47 -7.38 -3.63 8.49
C LYS A 47 -6.91 -2.76 9.65
N LEU A 48 -7.00 -1.44 9.48
CA LEU A 48 -6.69 -0.51 10.55
C LEU A 48 -7.86 -0.42 11.53
N HIS A 49 -7.55 -0.48 12.81
CA HIS A 49 -8.55 -0.40 13.86
C HIS A 49 -9.28 0.95 13.82
N GLY A 50 -10.60 0.91 13.89
CA GLY A 50 -11.44 2.12 13.90
C GLY A 50 -11.78 2.67 12.53
N TYR A 51 -11.35 2.03 11.44
CA TYR A 51 -11.64 2.46 10.07
C TYR A 51 -12.27 1.33 9.29
N GLU A 52 -13.30 1.64 8.50
CA GLU A 52 -14.02 0.61 7.75
C GLU A 52 -13.28 0.18 6.49
N ASN A 53 -12.51 1.08 5.88
CA ASN A 53 -11.95 0.87 4.55
C ASN A 53 -10.44 1.08 4.47
N ALA A 54 -9.79 1.34 5.59
CA ALA A 54 -8.34 1.61 5.60
C ALA A 54 -7.57 0.37 6.02
N TYR A 55 -6.55 0.03 5.24
CA TYR A 55 -5.72 -1.15 5.44
C TYR A 55 -4.25 -0.78 5.29
N ARG A 56 -3.39 -1.61 5.89
CA ARG A 56 -1.95 -1.48 5.66
C ARG A 56 -1.41 -2.80 5.15
N ILE A 57 -0.40 -2.71 4.27
CA ILE A 57 0.31 -3.87 3.76
C ILE A 57 1.75 -3.78 4.25
N LYS A 58 2.22 -4.83 4.91
CA LYS A 58 3.58 -4.86 5.46
C LYS A 58 4.55 -5.36 4.40
N VAL A 59 5.62 -4.59 4.15
CA VAL A 59 6.73 -4.99 3.30
C VAL A 59 8.02 -4.64 4.04
N GLY A 60 8.57 -5.60 4.76
CA GLY A 60 9.73 -5.36 5.63
C GLY A 60 9.45 -4.29 6.67
N ASP A 61 10.29 -3.27 6.73
CA ASP A 61 10.11 -2.15 7.65
C ASP A 61 9.16 -1.09 7.12
N TYR A 62 8.60 -1.29 5.92
CA TYR A 62 7.70 -0.31 5.30
C TYR A 62 6.26 -0.78 5.37
N ARG A 63 5.37 0.19 5.35
CA ARG A 63 3.93 -0.04 5.36
C ARG A 63 3.32 0.73 4.20
N ILE A 64 2.46 0.05 3.45
CA ILE A 64 1.72 0.68 2.36
C ILE A 64 0.31 0.92 2.88
N GLY A 65 -0.11 2.18 2.92
CA GLY A 65 -1.46 2.54 3.32
C GLY A 65 -2.38 2.54 2.12
N VAL A 66 -3.48 1.79 2.21
CA VAL A 66 -4.44 1.66 1.12
C VAL A 66 -5.87 1.85 1.62
N ILE A 67 -6.72 2.37 0.74
CA ILE A 67 -8.15 2.46 0.98
C ILE A 67 -8.82 1.50 0.00
N PHE A 68 -9.74 0.68 0.50
CA PHE A 68 -10.47 -0.26 -0.34
C PHE A 68 -11.96 0.06 -0.28
N GLU A 69 -12.53 0.44 -1.42
CA GLU A 69 -13.93 0.78 -1.55
C GLU A 69 -14.50 0.19 -2.83
N GLY A 70 -15.62 -0.51 -2.71
CA GLY A 70 -16.20 -1.22 -3.85
C GLY A 70 -15.20 -2.27 -4.34
N GLU A 71 -14.79 -2.15 -5.60
CA GLU A 71 -13.82 -3.06 -6.21
C GLU A 71 -12.49 -2.35 -6.50
N THR A 72 -12.28 -1.19 -5.89
CA THR A 72 -11.09 -0.37 -6.15
C THR A 72 -10.24 -0.23 -4.89
N ILE A 73 -8.96 -0.51 -5.04
CA ILE A 73 -7.97 -0.23 -4.02
C ILE A 73 -7.21 1.03 -4.42
N THR A 74 -7.11 1.98 -3.51
CA THR A 74 -6.34 3.20 -3.72
C THR A 74 -5.08 3.13 -2.88
N VAL A 75 -3.92 3.17 -3.53
CA VAL A 75 -2.63 3.14 -2.84
C VAL A 75 -2.27 4.57 -2.48
N CYS A 76 -2.32 4.88 -1.18
CA CYS A 76 -2.25 6.26 -0.69
C CYS A 76 -0.86 6.68 -0.25
N ARG A 77 -0.17 5.83 0.51
CA ARG A 77 1.12 6.16 1.10
C ARG A 77 2.02 4.94 1.15
N VAL A 78 3.34 5.17 1.14
CA VAL A 78 4.32 4.16 1.55
C VAL A 78 5.33 4.84 2.45
N LEU A 79 5.38 4.41 3.71
CA LEU A 79 6.22 5.03 4.72
C LEU A 79 6.80 3.95 5.65
N HIS A 80 7.89 4.31 6.31
CA HIS A 80 8.47 3.45 7.33
C HIS A 80 7.44 3.18 8.43
N ARG A 81 7.50 1.98 9.05
CA ARG A 81 6.57 1.58 10.11
C ARG A 81 6.45 2.58 11.26
N LYS A 82 7.50 3.38 11.49
CA LYS A 82 7.51 4.40 12.54
C LYS A 82 6.76 5.67 12.14
N GLU A 83 6.45 5.83 10.86
CA GLU A 83 5.86 7.05 10.32
C GLU A 83 4.43 6.87 9.80
N ILE A 84 4.09 5.66 9.34
CA ILE A 84 2.84 5.44 8.61
C ILE A 84 1.59 5.91 9.38
N TYR A 85 1.49 5.60 10.66
CA TYR A 85 0.29 5.92 11.42
C TYR A 85 0.16 7.38 11.81
N ARG A 86 1.21 8.18 11.57
CA ARG A 86 1.18 9.62 11.73
C ARG A 86 0.51 10.30 10.52
N TYR A 87 0.64 9.69 9.34
CA TYR A 87 0.21 10.29 8.08
C TYR A 87 -0.89 9.52 7.36
N PHE A 88 -1.26 8.34 7.85
CA PHE A 88 -2.28 7.51 7.21
C PHE A 88 -3.17 6.84 8.27
N PRO A 89 -4.47 6.78 8.09
CA PRO A 89 -5.25 7.38 7.02
C PRO A 89 -5.42 8.86 7.08
#